data_a5e66aa0bd5e2514e6c16cbfa4630f64
#
_entry.id   a5e66aa0bd5e2514e6c16cbfa4630f64
#
_cell.length_a   1.000
_cell.length_b   1.000
_cell.length_c   1.000
_cell.angle_alpha   90.00
_cell.angle_beta   90.00
_cell.angle_gamma   90.00
#
_symmetry.space_group_name_H-M   'P 1'
#
loop_
_entity.id
_entity.type
_entity.pdbx_description
1 polymer ?
#
loop_
_entity_poly.entity_id
_entity_poly.type
_entity_poly.pdbx_seq_one_letter_code
_entity_poly.pdbx_strand_id
1 'polypeptide(L)'
;MKLFILKSDYFKTYQSLLDINIDEEFNGIKELILEANSFTFYTSVSVMASSKIEGERMEMDSYVKHKLLNIEYLPELTEKPNDLFKAYLFAKDNKLNRENFFEAHKLVSFHLLPKHERGVVRKNEMLVMEHNTMRIQFEAAFASIVEKEYEKLWDDIETLFENELTIEEIFYYASYIHLVFVDVHPFNDGNGRIGRLLEKWFLAEKLGERAWYIQSEHYYYKNIEDYYKNLSRLGVFYENLNYEKALPFLLMLPNSLKK
;
A
#
# COMPACT_ATOMS: atom_id res chain seq x y z
N MET A 1 19.66 -12.16 8.68
CA MET A 1 18.79 -12.07 7.47
C MET A 1 19.53 -11.26 6.39
N LYS A 2 19.60 -11.76 5.16
CA LYS A 2 20.22 -11.05 4.01
C LYS A 2 19.10 -10.63 3.07
N LEU A 3 18.96 -9.34 2.83
CA LEU A 3 17.97 -8.75 1.93
C LEU A 3 18.65 -8.18 0.69
N PHE A 4 17.96 -8.11 -0.45
CA PHE A 4 18.47 -7.67 -1.74
C PHE A 4 18.18 -6.18 -2.00
N ILE A 5 16.96 -5.73 -1.72
CA ILE A 5 16.51 -4.36 -2.00
C ILE A 5 16.03 -3.62 -0.74
N LEU A 6 15.39 -4.31 0.19
CA LEU A 6 15.03 -3.74 1.49
C LEU A 6 16.29 -3.57 2.36
N LYS A 7 16.33 -2.51 3.17
CA LYS A 7 17.48 -2.20 4.03
C LYS A 7 17.12 -2.33 5.50
N SER A 8 17.95 -3.05 6.26
CA SER A 8 17.86 -3.14 7.71
C SER A 8 18.65 -2.06 8.44
N ASP A 9 19.55 -1.36 7.72
CA ASP A 9 20.51 -0.41 8.30
C ASP A 9 19.85 0.74 9.04
N TYR A 10 18.65 1.14 8.63
CA TYR A 10 17.93 2.28 9.22
C TYR A 10 16.99 1.88 10.36
N PHE A 11 16.84 0.57 10.64
CA PHE A 11 15.88 0.09 11.65
C PHE A 11 16.14 0.64 13.04
N LYS A 12 17.42 0.68 13.49
CA LYS A 12 17.75 1.25 14.81
C LYS A 12 17.37 2.72 14.92
N THR A 13 17.61 3.50 13.86
CA THR A 13 17.23 4.91 13.83
C THR A 13 15.70 5.04 13.78
N TYR A 14 15.01 4.22 12.99
CA TYR A 14 13.54 4.16 12.97
C TYR A 14 13.00 3.90 14.38
N GLN A 15 13.50 2.87 15.07
CA GLN A 15 13.08 2.50 16.42
C GLN A 15 13.29 3.65 17.42
N SER A 16 14.41 4.37 17.32
CA SER A 16 14.70 5.52 18.20
C SER A 16 13.81 6.74 17.95
N LEU A 17 13.17 6.82 16.79
CA LEU A 17 12.25 7.90 16.40
C LEU A 17 10.78 7.56 16.62
N LEU A 18 10.47 6.32 17.02
CA LEU A 18 9.10 5.97 17.38
C LEU A 18 8.70 6.73 18.66
N ASP A 19 7.61 7.46 18.58
CA ASP A 19 7.02 8.21 19.69
C ASP A 19 5.75 7.55 20.24
N ILE A 20 5.50 6.29 19.82
CA ILE A 20 4.41 5.44 20.30
C ILE A 20 4.93 4.05 20.63
N ASN A 21 4.20 3.34 21.46
CA ASN A 21 4.35 1.91 21.66
C ASN A 21 3.46 1.18 20.65
N ILE A 22 4.07 0.65 19.57
CA ILE A 22 3.33 -0.01 18.48
C ILE A 22 2.51 -1.20 19.00
N ASP A 23 3.08 -2.01 19.91
CA ASP A 23 2.40 -3.18 20.45
C ASP A 23 1.14 -2.79 21.25
N GLU A 24 1.24 -1.76 22.08
CA GLU A 24 0.12 -1.24 22.88
C GLU A 24 -0.98 -0.66 21.99
N GLU A 25 -0.61 0.19 21.03
CA GLU A 25 -1.58 0.82 20.13
C GLU A 25 -2.24 -0.21 19.19
N PHE A 26 -1.48 -1.15 18.64
CA PHE A 26 -2.00 -2.22 17.79
C PHE A 26 -2.97 -3.14 18.57
N ASN A 27 -2.59 -3.55 19.79
CA ASN A 27 -3.47 -4.35 20.64
C ASN A 27 -4.68 -3.56 21.14
N GLY A 28 -4.56 -2.24 21.19
CA GLY A 28 -5.65 -1.32 21.54
C GLY A 28 -6.66 -1.08 20.42
N ILE A 29 -6.43 -1.57 19.19
CA ILE A 29 -7.41 -1.51 18.10
C ILE A 29 -8.63 -2.34 18.52
N LYS A 30 -9.73 -1.64 18.85
CA LYS A 30 -10.99 -2.28 19.17
C LYS A 30 -11.71 -2.64 17.88
N GLU A 31 -12.08 -3.90 17.78
CA GLU A 31 -13.07 -4.29 16.81
C GLU A 31 -14.36 -3.53 17.12
N LEU A 32 -14.83 -2.72 16.18
CA LEU A 32 -16.16 -2.15 16.30
C LEU A 32 -17.14 -3.33 16.25
N ILE A 33 -17.83 -3.59 17.36
CA ILE A 33 -18.94 -4.56 17.41
C ILE A 33 -20.10 -3.92 16.63
N LEU A 34 -19.94 -3.86 15.33
CA LEU A 34 -21.05 -3.67 14.40
C LEU A 34 -21.56 -5.08 14.09
N GLU A 35 -22.78 -5.36 14.43
CA GLU A 35 -23.42 -6.69 14.46
C GLU A 35 -23.29 -7.56 13.20
N ALA A 36 -22.52 -7.26 12.19
CA ALA A 36 -22.24 -8.16 11.08
C ALA A 36 -21.08 -7.80 10.17
N ASN A 37 -20.39 -6.66 10.24
CA ASN A 37 -19.47 -6.31 9.15
C ASN A 37 -18.33 -5.34 9.52
N SER A 38 -17.62 -5.55 10.64
CA SER A 38 -16.43 -4.76 10.98
C SER A 38 -15.43 -4.71 9.82
N PHE A 39 -15.14 -5.85 9.20
CA PHE A 39 -14.25 -5.91 8.05
C PHE A 39 -14.76 -5.05 6.87
N THR A 40 -16.04 -5.17 6.50
CA THR A 40 -16.61 -4.37 5.41
C THR A 40 -16.53 -2.87 5.69
N PHE A 41 -16.78 -2.45 6.95
CA PHE A 41 -16.67 -1.05 7.34
C PHE A 41 -15.23 -0.53 7.19
N TYR A 42 -14.26 -1.15 7.87
CA TYR A 42 -12.86 -0.73 7.84
C TYR A 42 -12.28 -0.79 6.43
N THR A 43 -12.58 -1.86 5.68
CA THR A 43 -12.16 -1.99 4.29
C THR A 43 -12.77 -0.91 3.41
N SER A 44 -14.04 -0.55 3.61
CA SER A 44 -14.67 0.55 2.85
C SER A 44 -13.96 1.88 3.07
N VAL A 45 -13.57 2.18 4.32
CA VAL A 45 -12.80 3.39 4.65
C VAL A 45 -11.42 3.35 4.00
N SER A 46 -10.68 2.24 4.14
CA SER A 46 -9.36 2.03 3.54
C SER A 46 -9.40 2.17 2.01
N VAL A 47 -10.34 1.47 1.36
CA VAL A 47 -10.52 1.50 -0.09
C VAL A 47 -10.83 2.90 -0.59
N MET A 48 -11.77 3.61 0.08
CA MET A 48 -12.14 4.94 -0.38
C MET A 48 -11.01 5.94 -0.14
N ALA A 49 -10.32 5.88 0.99
CA ALA A 49 -9.15 6.70 1.27
C ALA A 49 -8.04 6.46 0.23
N SER A 50 -7.72 5.21 -0.05
CA SER A 50 -6.76 4.82 -1.09
C SER A 50 -7.18 5.31 -2.48
N SER A 51 -8.48 5.27 -2.79
CA SER A 51 -9.02 5.76 -4.06
C SER A 51 -8.99 7.30 -4.16
N LYS A 52 -9.23 8.00 -3.04
CA LYS A 52 -9.11 9.47 -2.99
C LYS A 52 -7.66 9.96 -3.18
N ILE A 53 -6.66 9.23 -2.70
CA ILE A 53 -5.24 9.50 -2.99
C ILE A 53 -5.00 9.51 -4.52
N GLU A 54 -5.69 8.64 -5.25
CA GLU A 54 -5.62 8.56 -6.73
C GLU A 54 -6.63 9.48 -7.45
N GLY A 55 -7.28 10.39 -6.73
CA GLY A 55 -8.16 11.41 -7.31
C GLY A 55 -9.62 11.00 -7.54
N GLU A 56 -10.07 9.84 -7.01
CA GLU A 56 -11.47 9.45 -7.11
C GLU A 56 -12.38 10.40 -6.31
N ARG A 57 -13.56 10.71 -6.86
CA ARG A 57 -14.39 11.83 -6.38
C ARG A 57 -15.45 11.44 -5.36
N MET A 58 -15.79 10.15 -5.23
CA MET A 58 -16.83 9.70 -4.32
C MET A 58 -16.50 10.06 -2.87
N GLU A 59 -17.52 10.50 -2.12
CA GLU A 59 -17.35 10.80 -0.69
C GLU A 59 -17.24 9.51 0.13
N MET A 60 -16.39 9.53 1.16
CA MET A 60 -16.09 8.36 1.99
C MET A 60 -17.34 7.81 2.67
N ASP A 61 -18.15 8.67 3.28
CA ASP A 61 -19.42 8.27 3.93
C ASP A 61 -20.40 7.63 2.93
N SER A 62 -20.47 8.17 1.71
CA SER A 62 -21.31 7.62 0.64
C SER A 62 -20.84 6.23 0.22
N TYR A 63 -19.52 6.01 0.12
CA TYR A 63 -18.98 4.70 -0.23
C TYR A 63 -19.19 3.67 0.88
N VAL A 64 -19.01 4.07 2.15
CA VAL A 64 -19.32 3.21 3.30
C VAL A 64 -20.79 2.80 3.27
N LYS A 65 -21.72 3.73 3.03
CA LYS A 65 -23.16 3.44 2.88
C LYS A 65 -23.44 2.52 1.67
N HIS A 66 -22.75 2.73 0.55
CA HIS A 66 -22.81 1.85 -0.62
C HIS A 66 -22.50 0.41 -0.25
N LYS A 67 -21.44 0.18 0.53
CA LYS A 67 -20.98 -1.17 0.88
C LYS A 67 -21.78 -1.82 2.01
N LEU A 68 -22.23 -1.04 3.00
CA LEU A 68 -22.95 -1.57 4.16
C LEU A 68 -24.47 -1.66 3.95
N LEU A 69 -25.05 -0.71 3.21
CA LEU A 69 -26.49 -0.57 3.06
C LEU A 69 -26.97 -0.87 1.63
N ASN A 70 -26.07 -1.28 0.75
CA ASN A 70 -26.34 -1.55 -0.68
C ASN A 70 -27.00 -0.36 -1.41
N ILE A 71 -26.67 0.89 -1.01
CA ILE A 71 -27.15 2.08 -1.71
C ILE A 71 -26.45 2.17 -3.05
N GLU A 72 -27.21 2.28 -4.14
CA GLU A 72 -26.65 2.41 -5.49
C GLU A 72 -26.23 3.85 -5.77
N TYR A 73 -25.10 3.98 -6.42
CA TYR A 73 -24.54 5.23 -6.93
C TYR A 73 -24.13 5.04 -8.40
N LEU A 74 -23.85 6.14 -9.07
CA LEU A 74 -23.42 6.11 -10.47
C LEU A 74 -22.15 5.24 -10.64
N PRO A 75 -22.10 4.38 -11.67
CA PRO A 75 -20.99 3.45 -11.89
C PRO A 75 -19.62 4.14 -11.93
N GLU A 76 -19.51 5.30 -12.59
CA GLU A 76 -18.28 6.08 -12.70
C GLU A 76 -17.69 6.54 -11.35
N LEU A 77 -18.51 6.55 -10.28
CA LEU A 77 -18.06 6.86 -8.92
C LEU A 77 -17.63 5.62 -8.14
N THR A 78 -18.12 4.44 -8.53
CA THR A 78 -17.99 3.22 -7.71
C THR A 78 -17.14 2.13 -8.35
N GLU A 79 -16.99 2.09 -9.67
CA GLU A 79 -16.33 0.99 -10.37
C GLU A 79 -14.90 0.73 -9.87
N LYS A 80 -14.03 1.74 -9.91
CA LYS A 80 -12.64 1.58 -9.47
C LYS A 80 -12.50 1.34 -7.95
N PRO A 81 -13.23 2.06 -7.06
CA PRO A 81 -13.26 1.69 -5.65
C PRO A 81 -13.77 0.26 -5.41
N ASN A 82 -14.80 -0.20 -6.16
CA ASN A 82 -15.30 -1.56 -6.06
C ASN A 82 -14.29 -2.62 -6.53
N ASP A 83 -13.47 -2.32 -7.52
CA ASP A 83 -12.39 -3.20 -7.95
C ASP A 83 -11.34 -3.35 -6.85
N LEU A 84 -10.93 -2.24 -6.23
CA LEU A 84 -10.03 -2.27 -5.08
C LEU A 84 -10.65 -3.03 -3.90
N PHE A 85 -11.94 -2.83 -3.63
CA PHE A 85 -12.65 -3.55 -2.56
C PHE A 85 -12.63 -5.08 -2.79
N LYS A 86 -12.87 -5.53 -4.05
CA LYS A 86 -12.76 -6.95 -4.42
C LYS A 86 -11.34 -7.48 -4.17
N ALA A 87 -10.31 -6.68 -4.46
CA ALA A 87 -8.92 -7.06 -4.19
C ALA A 87 -8.64 -7.22 -2.69
N TYR A 88 -9.22 -6.37 -1.83
CA TYR A 88 -9.13 -6.53 -0.36
C TYR A 88 -9.83 -7.80 0.13
N LEU A 89 -11.03 -8.12 -0.41
CA LEU A 89 -11.71 -9.39 -0.10
C LEU A 89 -10.85 -10.57 -0.52
N PHE A 90 -10.33 -10.55 -1.74
CA PHE A 90 -9.44 -11.60 -2.25
C PHE A 90 -8.19 -11.75 -1.36
N ALA A 91 -7.54 -10.64 -0.99
CA ALA A 91 -6.37 -10.66 -0.14
C ALA A 91 -6.65 -11.23 1.25
N LYS A 92 -7.81 -10.92 1.84
CA LYS A 92 -8.22 -11.50 3.12
C LYS A 92 -8.35 -13.02 3.09
N ASP A 93 -8.84 -13.58 1.99
CA ASP A 93 -9.13 -15.01 1.87
C ASP A 93 -7.95 -15.82 1.32
N ASN A 94 -6.86 -15.17 0.92
CA ASN A 94 -5.71 -15.81 0.29
C ASN A 94 -4.40 -15.39 0.96
N LYS A 95 -3.39 -16.28 0.94
CA LYS A 95 -2.05 -15.97 1.43
C LYS A 95 -1.35 -14.98 0.51
N LEU A 96 -0.56 -14.08 1.09
CA LEU A 96 0.30 -13.20 0.33
C LEU A 96 1.45 -14.01 -0.30
N ASN A 97 1.44 -14.11 -1.60
CA ASN A 97 2.51 -14.62 -2.43
C ASN A 97 2.46 -13.92 -3.79
N ARG A 98 3.49 -14.11 -4.60
CA ARG A 98 3.63 -13.46 -5.90
C ARG A 98 2.44 -13.72 -6.84
N GLU A 99 1.95 -14.96 -6.90
CA GLU A 99 0.84 -15.37 -7.77
C GLU A 99 -0.47 -14.68 -7.35
N ASN A 100 -0.83 -14.78 -6.08
CA ASN A 100 -2.02 -14.14 -5.53
C ASN A 100 -1.96 -12.60 -5.64
N PHE A 101 -0.77 -12.02 -5.54
CA PHE A 101 -0.60 -10.59 -5.73
C PHE A 101 -0.87 -10.14 -7.17
N PHE A 102 -0.46 -10.93 -8.18
CA PHE A 102 -0.85 -10.68 -9.56
C PHE A 102 -2.36 -10.78 -9.76
N GLU A 103 -3.03 -11.75 -9.14
CA GLU A 103 -4.50 -11.84 -9.19
C GLU A 103 -5.17 -10.64 -8.50
N ALA A 104 -4.66 -10.19 -7.35
CA ALA A 104 -5.16 -8.97 -6.70
C ALA A 104 -4.97 -7.74 -7.61
N HIS A 105 -3.83 -7.61 -8.31
CA HIS A 105 -3.65 -6.53 -9.28
C HIS A 105 -4.61 -6.62 -10.47
N LYS A 106 -4.95 -7.82 -10.96
CA LYS A 106 -5.97 -7.99 -12.00
C LYS A 106 -7.33 -7.43 -11.56
N LEU A 107 -7.67 -7.62 -10.28
CA LEU A 107 -8.90 -7.07 -9.70
C LEU A 107 -8.82 -5.54 -9.61
N VAL A 108 -7.74 -4.99 -9.00
CA VAL A 108 -7.54 -3.54 -8.86
C VAL A 108 -7.60 -2.82 -10.20
N SER A 109 -7.01 -3.41 -11.23
CA SER A 109 -6.83 -2.79 -12.55
C SER A 109 -7.98 -3.05 -13.53
N PHE A 110 -9.10 -3.63 -13.08
CA PHE A 110 -10.18 -4.06 -13.98
C PHE A 110 -10.77 -2.89 -14.79
N HIS A 111 -11.03 -1.74 -14.19
CA HIS A 111 -11.49 -0.52 -14.87
C HIS A 111 -10.35 0.51 -15.10
N LEU A 112 -9.08 0.11 -14.93
CA LEU A 112 -7.92 0.97 -15.21
C LEU A 112 -7.17 0.58 -16.47
N LEU A 113 -7.04 -0.73 -16.73
CA LEU A 113 -6.18 -1.27 -17.77
C LEU A 113 -6.93 -2.21 -18.72
N PRO A 114 -6.50 -2.31 -19.97
CA PRO A 114 -6.96 -3.36 -20.88
C PRO A 114 -6.57 -4.74 -20.36
N LYS A 115 -7.36 -5.77 -20.66
CA LYS A 115 -7.23 -7.12 -20.11
C LYS A 115 -5.80 -7.71 -20.18
N HIS A 116 -5.07 -7.43 -21.24
CA HIS A 116 -3.73 -8.01 -21.47
C HIS A 116 -2.62 -7.36 -20.64
N GLU A 117 -2.89 -6.22 -19.97
CA GLU A 117 -1.95 -5.52 -19.09
C GLU A 117 -2.22 -5.77 -17.60
N ARG A 118 -3.38 -6.34 -17.26
CA ARG A 118 -3.77 -6.60 -15.86
C ARG A 118 -2.95 -7.73 -15.27
N GLY A 119 -2.34 -7.51 -14.12
CA GLY A 119 -1.49 -8.51 -13.46
C GLY A 119 -0.24 -8.87 -14.25
N VAL A 120 0.30 -7.94 -15.03
CA VAL A 120 1.49 -8.15 -15.87
C VAL A 120 2.49 -7.04 -15.61
N VAL A 121 3.74 -7.39 -15.36
CA VAL A 121 4.83 -6.40 -15.23
C VAL A 121 4.98 -5.65 -16.56
N ARG A 122 5.05 -4.32 -16.48
CA ARG A 122 5.20 -3.45 -17.65
C ARG A 122 6.50 -3.70 -18.42
N LYS A 123 6.48 -3.37 -19.70
CA LYS A 123 7.63 -3.46 -20.61
C LYS A 123 8.01 -2.11 -21.23
N ASN A 124 7.37 -1.03 -20.77
CA ASN A 124 7.61 0.34 -21.22
C ASN A 124 8.21 1.18 -20.09
N GLU A 125 8.89 2.24 -20.46
CA GLU A 125 9.38 3.24 -19.51
C GLU A 125 8.19 3.93 -18.82
N MET A 126 8.39 4.34 -17.56
CA MET A 126 7.33 4.95 -16.75
C MET A 126 7.83 6.23 -16.10
N LEU A 127 7.15 7.32 -16.40
CA LEU A 127 7.30 8.61 -15.76
C LEU A 127 6.00 8.98 -15.06
N VAL A 128 6.09 9.30 -13.78
CA VAL A 128 4.97 9.89 -13.04
C VAL A 128 5.06 11.40 -13.18
N MET A 129 4.01 12.00 -13.76
CA MET A 129 3.95 13.42 -14.03
C MET A 129 3.04 14.13 -13.03
N GLU A 130 3.41 15.34 -12.63
CA GLU A 130 2.54 16.19 -11.85
C GLU A 130 1.40 16.72 -12.74
N HIS A 131 0.17 16.54 -12.28
CA HIS A 131 -1.04 16.77 -13.10
C HIS A 131 -1.14 18.20 -13.67
N ASN A 132 -0.69 19.22 -12.93
CA ASN A 132 -0.90 20.61 -13.27
C ASN A 132 0.29 21.27 -13.96
N THR A 133 1.50 20.74 -13.83
CA THR A 133 2.74 21.43 -14.29
C THR A 133 3.47 20.67 -15.38
N MET A 134 3.07 19.44 -15.68
CA MET A 134 3.78 18.52 -16.58
C MET A 134 5.26 18.30 -16.19
N ARG A 135 5.60 18.55 -14.93
CA ARG A 135 6.92 18.23 -14.40
C ARG A 135 7.01 16.76 -14.09
N ILE A 136 8.17 16.17 -14.33
CA ILE A 136 8.46 14.81 -13.88
C ILE A 136 8.49 14.83 -12.35
N GLN A 137 7.56 14.11 -11.76
CA GLN A 137 7.50 13.89 -10.32
C GLN A 137 8.42 12.75 -9.91
N PHE A 138 8.42 11.69 -10.72
CA PHE A 138 9.22 10.50 -10.47
C PHE A 138 9.43 9.69 -11.76
N GLU A 139 10.65 9.19 -11.96
CA GLU A 139 11.00 8.20 -12.96
C GLU A 139 11.16 6.84 -12.27
N ALA A 140 10.30 5.90 -12.62
CA ALA A 140 10.31 4.55 -12.07
C ALA A 140 11.49 3.70 -12.61
N ALA A 141 11.68 2.51 -12.08
CA ALA A 141 12.68 1.56 -12.57
C ALA A 141 12.56 1.38 -14.10
N PHE A 142 13.68 1.41 -14.82
CA PHE A 142 13.68 1.24 -16.28
C PHE A 142 13.04 -0.08 -16.69
N ALA A 143 12.40 -0.08 -17.85
CA ALA A 143 11.73 -1.26 -18.42
C ALA A 143 12.69 -2.48 -18.51
N SER A 144 13.97 -2.24 -18.71
CA SER A 144 15.02 -3.27 -18.79
C SER A 144 15.35 -3.95 -17.47
N ILE A 145 15.02 -3.33 -16.33
CA ILE A 145 15.37 -3.83 -14.98
C ILE A 145 14.15 -4.04 -14.07
N VAL A 146 12.98 -3.48 -14.39
CA VAL A 146 11.81 -3.48 -13.52
C VAL A 146 11.40 -4.88 -13.05
N GLU A 147 11.45 -5.88 -13.92
CA GLU A 147 11.13 -7.26 -13.57
C GLU A 147 12.11 -7.81 -12.53
N LYS A 148 13.42 -7.57 -12.73
CA LYS A 148 14.46 -8.01 -11.79
C LYS A 148 14.36 -7.30 -10.43
N GLU A 149 14.06 -6.00 -10.41
CA GLU A 149 13.89 -5.24 -9.16
C GLU A 149 12.62 -5.71 -8.40
N TYR A 150 11.57 -6.01 -9.14
CA TYR A 150 10.35 -6.60 -8.59
C TYR A 150 10.60 -8.01 -8.03
N GLU A 151 11.40 -8.85 -8.69
CA GLU A 151 11.82 -10.16 -8.18
C GLU A 151 12.58 -10.05 -6.87
N LYS A 152 13.57 -9.14 -6.79
CA LYS A 152 14.31 -8.89 -5.54
C LYS A 152 13.39 -8.50 -4.37
N LEU A 153 12.35 -7.70 -4.64
CA LEU A 153 11.40 -7.33 -3.60
C LEU A 153 10.62 -8.54 -3.10
N TRP A 154 10.23 -9.45 -4.00
CA TRP A 154 9.55 -10.69 -3.61
C TRP A 154 10.46 -11.66 -2.85
N ASP A 155 11.71 -11.82 -3.27
CA ASP A 155 12.70 -12.62 -2.54
C ASP A 155 12.89 -12.09 -1.11
N ASP A 156 12.89 -10.76 -0.95
CA ASP A 156 12.96 -10.14 0.38
C ASP A 156 11.68 -10.38 1.20
N ILE A 157 10.49 -10.26 0.60
CA ILE A 157 9.20 -10.55 1.27
C ILE A 157 9.16 -12.01 1.73
N GLU A 158 9.56 -12.96 0.89
CA GLU A 158 9.64 -14.38 1.24
C GLU A 158 10.63 -14.61 2.39
N THR A 159 11.81 -13.98 2.32
CA THR A 159 12.79 -14.01 3.40
C THR A 159 12.22 -13.47 4.71
N LEU A 160 11.44 -12.38 4.67
CA LEU A 160 10.78 -11.82 5.85
C LEU A 160 9.72 -12.79 6.42
N PHE A 161 9.02 -13.56 5.58
CA PHE A 161 8.07 -14.56 6.06
C PHE A 161 8.72 -15.73 6.78
N GLU A 162 9.91 -16.14 6.35
CA GLU A 162 10.67 -17.23 6.95
C GLU A 162 11.33 -16.87 8.30
N ASN A 163 11.38 -15.58 8.64
CA ASN A 163 12.04 -15.10 9.84
C ASN A 163 11.03 -14.62 10.90
N GLU A 164 11.36 -14.85 12.17
CA GLU A 164 10.65 -14.21 13.28
C GLU A 164 11.05 -12.73 13.34
N LEU A 165 10.06 -11.86 13.45
CA LEU A 165 10.22 -10.41 13.49
C LEU A 165 9.50 -9.84 14.71
N THR A 166 10.08 -8.84 15.34
CA THR A 166 9.36 -8.04 16.34
C THR A 166 8.25 -7.21 15.68
N ILE A 167 7.31 -6.70 16.46
CA ILE A 167 6.22 -5.90 15.90
C ILE A 167 6.75 -4.61 15.24
N GLU A 168 7.79 -4.00 15.80
CA GLU A 168 8.43 -2.83 15.22
C GLU A 168 9.11 -3.15 13.88
N GLU A 169 9.76 -4.33 13.78
CA GLU A 169 10.33 -4.80 12.50
C GLU A 169 9.24 -5.07 11.47
N ILE A 170 8.11 -5.65 11.87
CA ILE A 170 6.98 -5.90 10.97
C ILE A 170 6.45 -4.58 10.41
N PHE A 171 6.24 -3.56 11.24
CA PHE A 171 5.80 -2.23 10.79
C PHE A 171 6.85 -1.53 9.92
N TYR A 172 8.13 -1.63 10.30
CA TYR A 172 9.23 -1.09 9.52
C TYR A 172 9.27 -1.70 8.10
N TYR A 173 9.25 -3.02 8.01
CA TYR A 173 9.31 -3.69 6.70
C TYR A 173 8.02 -3.54 5.90
N ALA A 174 6.85 -3.51 6.53
CA ALA A 174 5.60 -3.24 5.83
C ALA A 174 5.63 -1.89 5.11
N SER A 175 6.05 -0.82 5.82
CA SER A 175 6.22 0.50 5.22
C SER A 175 7.29 0.51 4.13
N TYR A 176 8.38 -0.23 4.34
CA TYR A 176 9.49 -0.26 3.38
C TYR A 176 9.13 -1.04 2.11
N ILE A 177 8.37 -2.13 2.24
CA ILE A 177 7.80 -2.87 1.11
C ILE A 177 6.91 -1.95 0.26
N HIS A 178 6.03 -1.18 0.90
CA HIS A 178 5.20 -0.19 0.22
C HIS A 178 6.04 0.83 -0.53
N LEU A 179 7.03 1.45 0.12
CA LEU A 179 7.91 2.45 -0.45
C LEU A 179 8.64 1.91 -1.69
N VAL A 180 9.36 0.80 -1.53
CA VAL A 180 10.14 0.18 -2.62
C VAL A 180 9.23 -0.27 -3.76
N PHE A 181 8.05 -0.81 -3.45
CA PHE A 181 7.10 -1.22 -4.47
C PHE A 181 6.64 -0.04 -5.35
N VAL A 182 6.32 1.12 -4.74
CA VAL A 182 5.92 2.30 -5.52
C VAL A 182 7.09 2.94 -6.26
N ASP A 183 8.32 2.79 -5.77
CA ASP A 183 9.54 3.23 -6.47
C ASP A 183 9.85 2.34 -7.68
N VAL A 184 9.75 1.02 -7.55
CA VAL A 184 9.92 0.07 -8.67
C VAL A 184 8.83 0.27 -9.71
N HIS A 185 7.58 0.53 -9.26
CA HIS A 185 6.42 0.82 -10.10
C HIS A 185 6.18 -0.24 -11.19
N PRO A 186 5.96 -1.52 -10.81
CA PRO A 186 6.05 -2.62 -11.77
C PRO A 186 4.90 -2.73 -12.76
N PHE A 187 3.78 -2.04 -12.56
CA PHE A 187 2.60 -2.15 -13.42
C PHE A 187 2.35 -0.86 -14.23
N ASN A 188 1.55 -0.97 -15.30
CA ASN A 188 1.21 0.17 -16.13
C ASN A 188 0.25 1.17 -15.43
N ASP A 189 -0.55 0.72 -14.45
CA ASP A 189 -1.41 1.54 -13.60
C ASP A 189 -1.78 0.76 -12.33
N GLY A 190 -2.35 1.43 -11.33
CA GLY A 190 -2.80 0.83 -10.09
C GLY A 190 -1.72 0.59 -9.04
N ASN A 191 -0.46 0.99 -9.29
CA ASN A 191 0.66 0.75 -8.37
C ASN A 191 0.44 1.35 -6.98
N GLY A 192 -0.07 2.57 -6.88
CA GLY A 192 -0.36 3.18 -5.58
C GLY A 192 -1.41 2.40 -4.79
N ARG A 193 -2.52 2.01 -5.43
CA ARG A 193 -3.62 1.24 -4.80
C ARG A 193 -3.15 -0.12 -4.33
N ILE A 194 -2.46 -0.87 -5.20
CA ILE A 194 -1.99 -2.22 -4.86
C ILE A 194 -0.80 -2.19 -3.89
N GLY A 195 0.03 -1.15 -3.91
CA GLY A 195 1.14 -0.96 -2.96
C GLY A 195 0.64 -0.77 -1.53
N ARG A 196 -0.41 0.03 -1.34
CA ARG A 196 -1.07 0.18 -0.04
C ARG A 196 -1.77 -1.10 0.42
N LEU A 197 -2.37 -1.85 -0.51
CA LEU A 197 -2.90 -3.19 -0.19
C LEU A 197 -1.78 -4.17 0.18
N LEU A 198 -0.63 -4.15 -0.51
CA LEU A 198 0.53 -4.99 -0.21
C LEU A 198 1.05 -4.76 1.21
N GLU A 199 1.18 -3.49 1.64
CA GLU A 199 1.54 -3.11 3.00
C GLU A 199 0.59 -3.75 4.01
N LYS A 200 -0.71 -3.58 3.82
CA LYS A 200 -1.73 -4.12 4.73
C LYS A 200 -1.78 -5.64 4.73
N TRP A 201 -1.64 -6.26 3.57
CA TRP A 201 -1.63 -7.71 3.44
C TRP A 201 -0.43 -8.32 4.14
N PHE A 202 0.77 -7.72 3.99
CA PHE A 202 1.96 -8.14 4.72
C PHE A 202 1.76 -8.05 6.24
N LEU A 203 1.17 -6.95 6.72
CA LEU A 203 0.81 -6.82 8.14
C LEU A 203 -0.16 -7.91 8.60
N ALA A 204 -1.17 -8.24 7.80
CA ALA A 204 -2.16 -9.25 8.12
C ALA A 204 -1.57 -10.67 8.17
N GLU A 205 -0.65 -11.00 7.27
CA GLU A 205 0.08 -12.29 7.29
C GLU A 205 0.94 -12.44 8.56
N LYS A 206 1.56 -11.37 9.02
CA LYS A 206 2.44 -11.39 10.20
C LYS A 206 1.71 -11.23 11.53
N LEU A 207 0.64 -10.44 11.59
CA LEU A 207 -0.03 -10.02 12.83
C LEU A 207 -1.46 -10.54 12.95
N GLY A 208 -1.98 -11.21 11.92
CA GLY A 208 -3.31 -11.77 11.89
C GLY A 208 -4.41 -10.75 11.53
N GLU A 209 -5.66 -11.17 11.67
CA GLU A 209 -6.84 -10.45 11.16
C GLU A 209 -6.99 -9.00 11.64
N ARG A 210 -6.51 -8.69 12.86
CA ARG A 210 -6.60 -7.33 13.42
C ARG A 210 -5.89 -6.29 12.56
N ALA A 211 -4.87 -6.68 11.79
CA ALA A 211 -4.15 -5.78 10.91
C ALA A 211 -5.03 -5.20 9.79
N TRP A 212 -6.10 -5.89 9.37
CA TRP A 212 -7.06 -5.36 8.41
C TRP A 212 -7.80 -4.11 8.92
N TYR A 213 -7.83 -3.87 10.23
CA TYR A 213 -8.49 -2.73 10.87
C TYR A 213 -7.59 -1.50 11.02
N ILE A 214 -6.29 -1.61 10.75
CA ILE A 214 -5.37 -0.47 10.69
C ILE A 214 -5.84 0.47 9.56
N GLN A 215 -5.99 1.76 9.86
CA GLN A 215 -6.48 2.75 8.91
C GLN A 215 -5.34 3.57 8.30
N SER A 216 -4.26 2.89 7.84
CA SER A 216 -3.08 3.52 7.24
C SER A 216 -3.44 4.34 6.00
N GLU A 217 -4.31 3.83 5.11
CA GLU A 217 -4.75 4.57 3.91
C GLU A 217 -5.51 5.85 4.25
N HIS A 218 -6.33 5.81 5.31
CA HIS A 218 -7.04 7.00 5.78
C HIS A 218 -6.07 8.03 6.37
N TYR A 219 -5.06 7.56 7.10
CA TYR A 219 -3.99 8.43 7.60
C TYR A 219 -3.19 9.05 6.45
N TYR A 220 -2.80 8.29 5.44
CA TYR A 220 -2.10 8.78 4.24
C TYR A 220 -2.95 9.81 3.49
N TYR A 221 -4.24 9.55 3.31
CA TYR A 221 -5.15 10.50 2.67
C TYR A 221 -5.30 11.80 3.47
N LYS A 222 -5.45 11.73 4.79
CA LYS A 222 -5.54 12.92 5.65
C LYS A 222 -4.25 13.76 5.64
N ASN A 223 -3.11 13.10 5.44
CA ASN A 223 -1.79 13.71 5.40
C ASN A 223 -1.17 13.62 4.00
N ILE A 224 -1.99 13.83 2.96
CA ILE A 224 -1.63 13.54 1.56
C ILE A 224 -0.41 14.34 1.10
N GLU A 225 -0.26 15.58 1.53
CA GLU A 225 0.91 16.42 1.21
C GLU A 225 2.20 15.83 1.80
N ASP A 226 2.16 15.40 3.06
CA ASP A 226 3.30 14.73 3.69
C ASP A 226 3.57 13.37 3.08
N TYR A 227 2.53 12.62 2.69
CA TYR A 227 2.66 11.32 2.01
C TYR A 227 3.47 11.48 0.72
N TYR A 228 3.06 12.36 -0.19
CA TYR A 228 3.80 12.60 -1.44
C TYR A 228 5.16 13.24 -1.23
N LYS A 229 5.27 14.19 -0.28
CA LYS A 229 6.55 14.80 0.08
C LYS A 229 7.55 13.77 0.60
N ASN A 230 7.10 12.82 1.41
CA ASN A 230 7.97 11.78 1.96
C ASN A 230 8.38 10.76 0.90
N LEU A 231 7.52 10.40 -0.05
CA LEU A 231 7.88 9.62 -1.23
C LEU A 231 8.94 10.34 -2.07
N SER A 232 8.73 11.61 -2.40
CA SER A 232 9.64 12.39 -3.26
C SER A 232 11.00 12.73 -2.62
N ARG A 233 11.14 12.56 -1.29
CA ARG A 233 12.41 12.82 -0.58
C ARG A 233 13.55 11.93 -1.04
N LEU A 234 13.27 10.72 -1.51
CA LEU A 234 14.30 9.78 -1.96
C LEU A 234 15.01 10.27 -3.21
N GLY A 235 14.32 11.00 -4.07
CA GLY A 235 14.81 11.50 -5.33
C GLY A 235 13.78 11.42 -6.44
N VAL A 236 14.15 11.85 -7.64
CA VAL A 236 13.27 11.85 -8.83
C VAL A 236 13.54 10.64 -9.72
N PHE A 237 14.76 10.15 -9.77
CA PHE A 237 15.22 9.12 -10.69
C PHE A 237 15.49 7.83 -9.92
N TYR A 238 14.89 6.71 -10.31
CA TYR A 238 15.02 5.42 -9.65
C TYR A 238 16.47 5.02 -9.34
N GLU A 239 17.37 5.17 -10.30
CA GLU A 239 18.78 4.80 -10.13
C GLU A 239 19.54 5.63 -9.08
N ASN A 240 19.01 6.80 -8.72
CA ASN A 240 19.64 7.76 -7.81
C ASN A 240 18.88 7.92 -6.49
N LEU A 241 17.96 7.00 -6.17
CA LEU A 241 17.17 7.07 -4.94
C LEU A 241 18.06 6.92 -3.70
N ASN A 242 17.91 7.84 -2.76
CA ASN A 242 18.61 7.81 -1.48
C ASN A 242 17.72 7.34 -0.35
N TYR A 243 17.76 6.06 -0.03
CA TYR A 243 16.97 5.45 1.03
C TYR A 243 17.36 5.86 2.46
N GLU A 244 18.47 6.59 2.67
CA GLU A 244 18.77 7.23 3.95
C GLU A 244 17.68 8.25 4.35
N LYS A 245 16.95 8.77 3.35
CA LYS A 245 15.87 9.73 3.53
C LYS A 245 14.49 9.07 3.71
N ALA A 246 14.40 7.74 3.78
CA ALA A 246 13.14 7.01 3.83
C ALA A 246 12.41 7.15 5.19
N LEU A 247 13.12 7.40 6.28
CA LEU A 247 12.58 7.39 7.64
C LEU A 247 11.27 8.17 7.82
N PRO A 248 11.08 9.40 7.29
CA PRO A 248 9.82 10.10 7.43
C PRO A 248 8.63 9.37 6.79
N PHE A 249 8.84 8.64 5.69
CA PHE A 249 7.82 7.79 5.10
C PHE A 249 7.54 6.56 5.97
N LEU A 250 8.61 5.87 6.40
CA LEU A 250 8.49 4.63 7.20
C LEU A 250 7.77 4.87 8.53
N LEU A 251 7.89 6.07 9.10
CA LEU A 251 7.19 6.46 10.34
C LEU A 251 5.70 6.79 10.14
N MET A 252 5.22 6.94 8.90
CA MET A 252 3.81 7.24 8.66
C MET A 252 2.90 6.08 9.05
N LEU A 253 3.30 4.83 8.80
CA LEU A 253 2.51 3.65 9.13
C LEU A 253 2.29 3.51 10.65
N PRO A 254 3.33 3.50 11.52
CA PRO A 254 3.09 3.46 12.97
C PRO A 254 2.29 4.68 13.45
N ASN A 255 2.52 5.87 12.90
CA ASN A 255 1.73 7.05 13.25
C ASN A 255 0.24 6.94 12.91
N SER A 256 -0.14 6.05 11.98
CA SER A 256 -1.54 5.77 11.68
C SER A 256 -2.29 5.06 12.80
N LEU A 257 -1.59 4.53 13.79
CA LEU A 257 -2.17 3.91 14.99
C LEU A 257 -2.57 4.95 16.05
N LYS A 258 -2.04 6.17 15.99
CA LYS A 258 -2.39 7.24 16.94
C LYS A 258 -3.88 7.58 16.84
N LYS A 259 -4.50 7.74 18.02
CA LYS A 259 -5.91 8.13 18.17
C LYS A 259 -6.12 9.60 17.92
#